data_fdcca6391b47e00ced877dbbdc1f4fa9
#
_entry.id   fdcca6391b47e00ced877dbbdc1f4fa9
#
_cell.length_a   1.000
_cell.length_b   1.000
_cell.length_c   1.000
_cell.angle_alpha   90.00
_cell.angle_beta   90.00
_cell.angle_gamma   90.00
#
_symmetry.space_group_name_H-M   'P 1'
#
loop_
_entity.id
_entity.type
_entity.pdbx_description
1 polymer ?
#
loop_
_entity_poly.entity_id
_entity_poly.type
_entity_poly.pdbx_seq_one_letter_code
_entity_poly.pdbx_strand_id
1 'polypeptide(L)'
;MRKRSVIRDTIQMTVIQFFLECLALWFNAWMTRRVGAATVGTLALAGSFFNLAAMVAGGNAMLCASRFVSEELGKPCGCPARVLRHGISFCMMLSLPVTAGVCIFAQPLSQQFLQSDSMAHAVRLMALLLPLGSLSACLKGYFNAVCRVTVTAACDVAEFLLRAGILTGLLLWRGDTRPEQVCTDLVCSMACGTLFTAVTLTVLYFQKREPCGGTCSLSLWRYIRLAVPVAVGGCLTAGLSTANDALIPVTLRQFGDSASNALRQFGTFEGIVIPVLFFPSTILCALSGILIPEVARR
;
A
#
# COMPACT_ATOMS: atom_id res chain seq x y z
N MET A 1 2.06 -29.59 17.08
CA MET A 1 1.93 -29.40 15.63
C MET A 1 1.99 -27.93 15.18
N ARG A 2 1.57 -26.97 16.00
CA ARG A 2 1.44 -25.53 15.67
C ARG A 2 2.77 -24.78 15.41
N LYS A 3 3.87 -25.05 16.16
CA LYS A 3 5.17 -24.40 15.94
C LYS A 3 5.81 -24.65 14.56
N ARG A 4 5.67 -25.86 14.04
CA ARG A 4 6.17 -26.21 12.67
C ARG A 4 5.43 -25.48 11.55
N SER A 5 4.12 -25.21 11.74
CA SER A 5 3.32 -24.45 10.78
C SER A 5 3.78 -22.99 10.72
N VAL A 6 3.98 -22.32 11.86
CA VAL A 6 4.41 -20.91 11.93
C VAL A 6 5.77 -20.72 11.27
N ILE A 7 6.76 -21.57 11.56
CA ILE A 7 8.10 -21.47 10.94
C ILE A 7 8.02 -21.65 9.43
N ARG A 8 7.24 -22.63 8.95
CA ARG A 8 7.06 -22.86 7.52
C ARG A 8 6.40 -21.67 6.84
N ASP A 9 5.34 -21.13 7.44
CA ASP A 9 4.60 -19.99 6.91
C ASP A 9 5.49 -18.73 6.90
N THR A 10 6.35 -18.54 7.92
CA THR A 10 7.36 -17.48 7.95
C THR A 10 8.35 -17.61 6.81
N ILE A 11 8.93 -18.80 6.62
CA ILE A 11 9.90 -19.05 5.54
C ILE A 11 9.25 -18.80 4.17
N GLN A 12 8.03 -19.31 3.96
CA GLN A 12 7.31 -19.10 2.70
C GLN A 12 7.07 -17.63 2.41
N MET A 13 6.62 -16.85 3.43
CA MET A 13 6.42 -15.41 3.28
C MET A 13 7.71 -14.67 2.97
N THR A 14 8.79 -14.98 3.71
CA THR A 14 10.09 -14.34 3.47
C THR A 14 10.59 -14.61 2.06
N VAL A 15 10.46 -15.85 1.57
CA VAL A 15 10.86 -16.21 0.20
C VAL A 15 10.01 -15.49 -0.85
N ILE A 16 8.68 -15.43 -0.67
CA ILE A 16 7.79 -14.74 -1.59
C ILE A 16 8.08 -13.24 -1.59
N GLN A 17 8.24 -12.62 -0.43
CA GLN A 17 8.54 -11.20 -0.31
C GLN A 17 9.90 -10.87 -0.94
N PHE A 18 10.91 -11.68 -0.70
CA PHE A 18 12.22 -11.54 -1.32
C PHE A 18 12.16 -11.62 -2.86
N PHE A 19 11.39 -12.58 -3.38
CA PHE A 19 11.18 -12.71 -4.82
C PHE A 19 10.46 -11.49 -5.40
N LEU A 20 9.43 -10.99 -4.72
CA LEU A 20 8.71 -9.77 -5.13
C LEU A 20 9.63 -8.55 -5.16
N GLU A 21 10.50 -8.38 -4.16
CA GLU A 21 11.47 -7.28 -4.13
C GLU A 21 12.49 -7.36 -5.27
N CYS A 22 13.02 -8.55 -5.55
CA CYS A 22 13.90 -8.76 -6.71
C CYS A 22 13.19 -8.40 -8.02
N LEU A 23 11.94 -8.80 -8.16
CA LEU A 23 11.14 -8.53 -9.36
C LEU A 23 10.81 -7.03 -9.47
N ALA A 24 10.51 -6.38 -8.35
CA ALA A 24 10.27 -4.94 -8.28
C ALA A 24 11.53 -4.13 -8.65
N LEU A 25 12.69 -4.52 -8.15
CA LEU A 25 13.98 -3.93 -8.52
C LEU A 25 14.24 -4.04 -10.03
N TRP A 26 14.07 -5.24 -10.57
CA TRP A 26 14.25 -5.46 -12.01
C TRP A 26 13.27 -4.61 -12.83
N PHE A 27 12.01 -4.57 -12.43
CA PHE A 27 10.97 -3.79 -13.09
C PHE A 27 11.25 -2.27 -13.01
N ASN A 28 11.66 -1.75 -11.85
CA ASN A 28 12.03 -0.35 -11.69
C ASN A 28 13.25 0.03 -12.55
N ALA A 29 14.27 -0.83 -12.61
CA ALA A 29 15.43 -0.61 -13.46
C ALA A 29 15.06 -0.62 -14.95
N TRP A 30 14.18 -1.55 -15.37
CA TRP A 30 13.65 -1.60 -16.75
C TRP A 30 12.86 -0.33 -17.07
N MET A 31 11.95 0.10 -16.17
CA MET A 31 11.13 1.30 -16.34
C MET A 31 12.01 2.56 -16.44
N THR A 32 13.01 2.69 -15.57
CA THR A 32 13.95 3.83 -15.59
C THR A 32 14.71 3.93 -16.92
N ARG A 33 15.10 2.80 -17.51
CA ARG A 33 15.75 2.76 -18.84
C ARG A 33 14.79 3.14 -19.98
N ARG A 34 13.50 2.79 -19.85
CA ARG A 34 12.50 2.99 -20.90
C ARG A 34 11.93 4.40 -20.91
N VAL A 35 11.60 4.93 -19.74
CA VAL A 35 10.85 6.19 -19.56
C VAL A 35 11.79 7.36 -19.18
N GLY A 36 12.96 7.06 -18.65
CA GLY A 36 13.95 8.04 -18.18
C GLY A 36 13.83 8.34 -16.68
N ALA A 37 14.99 8.58 -16.05
CA ALA A 37 15.07 8.78 -14.60
C ALA A 37 14.33 10.02 -14.09
N ALA A 38 14.20 11.09 -14.89
CA ALA A 38 13.45 12.28 -14.51
C ALA A 38 11.96 12.00 -14.36
N THR A 39 11.38 11.24 -15.30
CA THR A 39 9.98 10.83 -15.23
C THR A 39 9.74 9.89 -14.05
N VAL A 40 10.67 8.96 -13.78
CA VAL A 40 10.59 8.08 -12.59
C VAL A 40 10.64 8.91 -11.29
N GLY A 41 11.45 9.97 -11.23
CA GLY A 41 11.48 10.90 -10.11
C GLY A 41 10.15 11.61 -9.88
N THR A 42 9.49 12.07 -10.94
CA THR A 42 8.13 12.65 -10.84
C THR A 42 7.10 11.62 -10.35
N LEU A 43 7.17 10.39 -10.86
CA LEU A 43 6.28 9.29 -10.44
C LEU A 43 6.52 8.90 -8.99
N ALA A 44 7.77 8.91 -8.52
CA ALA A 44 8.12 8.64 -7.13
C ALA A 44 7.52 9.69 -6.18
N LEU A 45 7.60 10.98 -6.52
CA LEU A 45 6.94 12.05 -5.75
C LEU A 45 5.42 11.87 -5.69
N ALA A 46 4.80 11.59 -6.84
CA ALA A 46 3.36 11.29 -6.88
C ALA A 46 3.00 10.06 -6.02
N GLY A 47 3.85 9.03 -6.06
CA GLY A 47 3.72 7.81 -5.25
C GLY A 47 3.82 8.07 -3.76
N SER A 48 4.78 8.89 -3.31
CA SER A 48 4.94 9.30 -1.90
C SER A 48 3.73 10.05 -1.39
N PHE A 49 3.20 11.00 -2.17
CA PHE A 49 1.96 11.70 -1.83
C PHE A 49 0.77 10.75 -1.75
N PHE A 50 0.63 9.84 -2.72
CA PHE A 50 -0.43 8.84 -2.70
C PHE A 50 -0.31 7.90 -1.50
N ASN A 51 0.90 7.51 -1.12
CA ASN A 51 1.16 6.68 0.06
C ASN A 51 0.72 7.39 1.36
N LEU A 52 1.02 8.68 1.49
CA LEU A 52 0.53 9.50 2.60
C LEU A 52 -1.00 9.53 2.64
N ALA A 53 -1.64 9.84 1.50
CA ALA A 53 -3.11 9.87 1.39
C ALA A 53 -3.73 8.50 1.72
N ALA A 54 -3.13 7.41 1.25
CA ALA A 54 -3.56 6.04 1.53
C ALA A 54 -3.40 5.67 3.01
N MET A 55 -2.31 6.12 3.66
CA MET A 55 -2.11 5.91 5.10
C MET A 55 -3.14 6.68 5.93
N VAL A 56 -3.42 7.93 5.58
CA VAL A 56 -4.47 8.73 6.24
C VAL A 56 -5.85 8.12 6.02
N ALA A 57 -6.16 7.71 4.78
CA ALA A 57 -7.44 7.10 4.42
C ALA A 57 -7.65 5.72 5.05
N GLY A 58 -6.59 4.91 5.13
CA GLY A 58 -6.63 3.55 5.66
C GLY A 58 -6.46 3.45 7.17
N GLY A 59 -5.87 4.45 7.82
CA GLY A 59 -5.60 4.43 9.26
C GLY A 59 -4.83 3.20 9.72
N ASN A 60 -3.86 2.73 8.92
CA ASN A 60 -3.09 1.50 9.16
C ASN A 60 -3.99 0.25 9.30
N ALA A 61 -4.97 0.14 8.42
CA ALA A 61 -6.05 -0.86 8.42
C ALA A 61 -5.56 -2.30 8.57
N MET A 62 -4.50 -2.67 7.85
CA MET A 62 -3.97 -4.04 7.86
C MET A 62 -3.46 -4.43 9.24
N LEU A 63 -2.72 -3.54 9.92
CA LEU A 63 -2.18 -3.78 11.25
C LEU A 63 -3.29 -3.86 12.30
N CYS A 64 -4.23 -2.89 12.27
CA CYS A 64 -5.36 -2.86 13.19
C CYS A 64 -6.26 -4.11 13.03
N ALA A 65 -6.62 -4.46 11.80
CA ALA A 65 -7.45 -5.63 11.53
C ALA A 65 -6.73 -6.93 11.94
N SER A 66 -5.45 -7.08 11.60
CA SER A 66 -4.66 -8.25 11.98
C SER A 66 -4.59 -8.44 13.49
N ARG A 67 -4.32 -7.37 14.24
CA ARG A 67 -4.23 -7.40 15.71
C ARG A 67 -5.57 -7.71 16.36
N PHE A 68 -6.60 -6.91 16.07
CA PHE A 68 -7.88 -7.03 16.78
C PHE A 68 -8.65 -8.30 16.42
N VAL A 69 -8.55 -8.76 15.17
CA VAL A 69 -9.11 -10.06 14.76
C VAL A 69 -8.36 -11.19 15.47
N SER A 70 -7.03 -11.10 15.62
CA SER A 70 -6.23 -12.12 16.34
C SER A 70 -6.57 -12.17 17.83
N GLU A 71 -6.75 -11.03 18.49
CA GLU A 71 -7.21 -10.94 19.87
C GLU A 71 -8.58 -11.60 20.07
N GLU A 72 -9.50 -11.38 19.12
CA GLU A 72 -10.84 -11.97 19.18
C GLU A 72 -10.84 -13.48 18.91
N LEU A 73 -9.97 -13.97 18.00
CA LEU A 73 -9.77 -15.40 17.75
C LEU A 73 -9.16 -16.14 18.95
N GLY A 74 -8.47 -15.44 19.85
CA GLY A 74 -7.95 -16.00 21.11
C GLY A 74 -9.02 -16.26 22.16
N LYS A 75 -10.24 -15.70 22.03
CA LYS A 75 -11.35 -15.85 22.99
C LYS A 75 -12.23 -17.07 22.66
N PRO A 76 -12.77 -17.77 23.68
CA PRO A 76 -13.57 -18.99 23.47
C PRO A 76 -14.84 -18.79 22.63
N CYS A 77 -15.44 -17.60 22.69
CA CYS A 77 -16.68 -17.24 21.99
C CYS A 77 -16.50 -15.98 21.13
N GLY A 78 -15.32 -15.77 20.56
CA GLY A 78 -15.02 -14.57 19.76
C GLY A 78 -15.72 -14.58 18.39
N CYS A 79 -15.97 -13.38 17.86
CA CYS A 79 -16.60 -13.18 16.56
C CYS A 79 -15.69 -12.33 15.62
N PRO A 80 -14.71 -12.93 14.95
CA PRO A 80 -13.74 -12.23 14.11
C PRO A 80 -14.38 -11.47 12.95
N ALA A 81 -15.48 -11.98 12.39
CA ALA A 81 -16.20 -11.33 11.30
C ALA A 81 -16.81 -9.98 11.72
N ARG A 82 -17.26 -9.83 12.98
CA ARG A 82 -17.79 -8.57 13.48
C ARG A 82 -16.70 -7.54 13.70
N VAL A 83 -15.54 -7.98 14.22
CA VAL A 83 -14.36 -7.11 14.39
C VAL A 83 -13.88 -6.60 13.03
N LEU A 84 -13.82 -7.47 12.00
CA LEU A 84 -13.49 -7.05 10.64
C LEU A 84 -14.47 -6.00 10.11
N ARG A 85 -15.78 -6.20 10.34
CA ARG A 85 -16.81 -5.22 9.93
C ARG A 85 -16.62 -3.87 10.61
N HIS A 86 -16.23 -3.84 11.89
CA HIS A 86 -15.88 -2.59 12.58
C HIS A 86 -14.64 -1.94 11.96
N GLY A 87 -13.62 -2.73 11.59
CA GLY A 87 -12.43 -2.24 10.87
C GLY A 87 -12.78 -1.63 9.52
N ILE A 88 -13.60 -2.31 8.71
CA ILE A 88 -14.06 -1.80 7.42
C ILE A 88 -14.87 -0.50 7.61
N SER A 89 -15.78 -0.45 8.60
CA SER A 89 -16.57 0.77 8.89
C SER A 89 -15.65 1.94 9.29
N PHE A 90 -14.65 1.70 10.13
CA PHE A 90 -13.67 2.72 10.52
C PHE A 90 -12.87 3.24 9.31
N CYS A 91 -12.38 2.34 8.46
CA CYS A 91 -11.63 2.72 7.26
C CYS A 91 -12.50 3.45 6.24
N MET A 92 -13.77 3.05 6.06
CA MET A 92 -14.68 3.79 5.17
C MET A 92 -14.99 5.19 5.72
N MET A 93 -15.17 5.33 7.03
CA MET A 93 -15.39 6.62 7.68
C MET A 93 -14.18 7.55 7.49
N LEU A 94 -12.97 7.02 7.42
CA LEU A 94 -11.75 7.81 7.19
C LEU A 94 -11.49 8.05 5.70
N SER A 95 -11.64 7.02 4.86
CA SER A 95 -11.27 7.09 3.45
C SER A 95 -12.19 7.97 2.61
N LEU A 96 -13.50 7.99 2.90
CA LEU A 96 -14.44 8.79 2.11
C LEU A 96 -14.17 10.31 2.20
N PRO A 97 -14.00 10.93 3.40
CA PRO A 97 -13.67 12.35 3.47
C PRO A 97 -12.26 12.66 2.92
N VAL A 98 -11.27 11.76 3.09
CA VAL A 98 -9.94 11.94 2.50
C VAL A 98 -10.03 11.91 0.98
N THR A 99 -10.76 10.96 0.41
CA THR A 99 -11.01 10.87 -1.04
C THR A 99 -11.67 12.15 -1.56
N ALA A 100 -12.74 12.61 -0.90
CA ALA A 100 -13.42 13.86 -1.26
C ALA A 100 -12.47 15.06 -1.19
N GLY A 101 -11.69 15.17 -0.12
CA GLY A 101 -10.68 16.22 0.05
C GLY A 101 -9.64 16.20 -1.07
N VAL A 102 -9.03 15.05 -1.36
CA VAL A 102 -8.04 14.93 -2.44
C VAL A 102 -8.66 15.23 -3.81
N CYS A 103 -9.90 14.81 -4.08
CA CYS A 103 -10.59 15.13 -5.33
C CYS A 103 -10.87 16.64 -5.49
N ILE A 104 -11.27 17.32 -4.43
CA ILE A 104 -11.54 18.78 -4.43
C ILE A 104 -10.22 19.55 -4.62
N PHE A 105 -9.19 19.17 -3.89
CA PHE A 105 -7.88 19.82 -3.93
C PHE A 105 -6.93 19.24 -4.98
N ALA A 106 -7.40 18.40 -5.91
CA ALA A 106 -6.57 17.74 -6.92
C ALA A 106 -5.81 18.74 -7.82
N GLN A 107 -6.44 19.88 -8.18
CA GLN A 107 -5.80 20.91 -9.00
C GLN A 107 -4.64 21.61 -8.26
N PRO A 108 -4.83 22.23 -7.07
CA PRO A 108 -3.70 22.85 -6.36
C PRO A 108 -2.62 21.82 -5.97
N LEU A 109 -2.99 20.57 -5.67
CA LEU A 109 -2.04 19.51 -5.38
C LEU A 109 -1.18 19.15 -6.61
N SER A 110 -1.77 19.04 -7.80
CA SER A 110 -1.02 18.75 -9.02
C SER A 110 -0.07 19.89 -9.41
N GLN A 111 -0.49 21.15 -9.21
CA GLN A 111 0.35 22.31 -9.48
C GLN A 111 1.54 22.44 -8.51
N GLN A 112 1.31 22.25 -7.22
CA GLN A 112 2.35 22.42 -6.20
C GLN A 112 3.33 21.24 -6.15
N PHE A 113 2.85 19.99 -6.23
CA PHE A 113 3.69 18.80 -6.07
C PHE A 113 4.19 18.23 -7.39
N LEU A 114 3.37 18.20 -8.43
CA LEU A 114 3.72 17.59 -9.72
C LEU A 114 4.11 18.64 -10.79
N GLN A 115 3.92 19.91 -10.48
CA GLN A 115 4.24 21.06 -11.36
C GLN A 115 3.63 20.92 -12.78
N SER A 116 2.47 20.26 -12.90
CA SER A 116 1.77 20.01 -14.14
C SER A 116 0.26 20.00 -13.94
N ASP A 117 -0.47 20.85 -14.64
CA ASP A 117 -1.93 20.94 -14.60
C ASP A 117 -2.63 19.69 -15.18
N SER A 118 -1.99 19.04 -16.14
CA SER A 118 -2.53 17.86 -16.82
C SER A 118 -2.56 16.61 -15.94
N MET A 119 -1.81 16.58 -14.81
CA MET A 119 -1.79 15.47 -13.88
C MET A 119 -2.96 15.46 -12.87
N ALA A 120 -3.82 16.49 -12.85
CA ALA A 120 -4.97 16.55 -11.94
C ALA A 120 -5.97 15.39 -12.12
N HIS A 121 -6.13 14.91 -13.36
CA HIS A 121 -6.94 13.71 -13.64
C HIS A 121 -6.36 12.45 -13.02
N ALA A 122 -5.04 12.26 -13.09
CA ALA A 122 -4.35 11.14 -12.46
C ALA A 122 -4.50 11.17 -10.94
N VAL A 123 -4.37 12.34 -10.32
CA VAL A 123 -4.58 12.54 -8.87
C VAL A 123 -6.02 12.20 -8.45
N ARG A 124 -7.03 12.61 -9.23
CA ARG A 124 -8.44 12.24 -8.95
C ARG A 124 -8.68 10.73 -9.05
N LEU A 125 -8.15 10.08 -10.07
CA LEU A 125 -8.23 8.63 -10.22
C LEU A 125 -7.53 7.91 -9.05
N MET A 126 -6.36 8.38 -8.64
CA MET A 126 -5.67 7.87 -7.45
C MET A 126 -6.53 8.02 -6.18
N ALA A 127 -7.20 9.16 -6.00
CA ALA A 127 -8.06 9.38 -4.85
C ALA A 127 -9.21 8.36 -4.78
N LEU A 128 -9.82 8.01 -5.91
CA LEU A 128 -10.89 7.00 -5.97
C LEU A 128 -10.43 5.59 -5.58
N LEU A 129 -9.12 5.32 -5.64
CA LEU A 129 -8.55 4.03 -5.21
C LEU A 129 -8.38 3.91 -3.68
N LEU A 130 -8.41 5.02 -2.94
CA LEU A 130 -8.19 5.02 -1.49
C LEU A 130 -9.19 4.15 -0.71
N PRO A 131 -10.51 4.21 -0.96
CA PRO A 131 -11.46 3.33 -0.27
C PRO A 131 -11.26 1.85 -0.61
N LEU A 132 -10.97 1.53 -1.88
CA LEU A 132 -10.70 0.16 -2.33
C LEU A 132 -9.41 -0.40 -1.71
N GLY A 133 -8.36 0.42 -1.65
CA GLY A 133 -7.09 0.09 -0.99
C GLY A 133 -7.28 -0.17 0.51
N SER A 134 -8.07 0.66 1.19
CA SER A 134 -8.38 0.51 2.62
C SER A 134 -9.18 -0.77 2.89
N LEU A 135 -10.14 -1.11 2.03
CA LEU A 135 -10.89 -2.37 2.11
C LEU A 135 -9.96 -3.57 1.93
N SER A 136 -9.11 -3.54 0.91
CA SER A 136 -8.13 -4.60 0.65
C SER A 136 -7.17 -4.78 1.82
N ALA A 137 -6.70 -3.69 2.43
CA ALA A 137 -5.82 -3.72 3.60
C ALA A 137 -6.51 -4.36 4.82
N CYS A 138 -7.78 -4.05 5.10
CA CYS A 138 -8.57 -4.70 6.15
C CYS A 138 -8.70 -6.21 5.92
N LEU A 139 -8.99 -6.62 4.67
CA LEU A 139 -9.14 -8.03 4.32
C LEU A 139 -7.78 -8.77 4.40
N LYS A 140 -6.69 -8.18 3.94
CA LYS A 140 -5.33 -8.72 4.12
C LYS A 140 -5.02 -8.91 5.61
N GLY A 141 -5.35 -7.94 6.45
CA GLY A 141 -5.22 -8.04 7.92
C GLY A 141 -6.02 -9.20 8.51
N TYR A 142 -7.25 -9.42 8.06
CA TYR A 142 -8.07 -10.57 8.48
C TYR A 142 -7.43 -11.91 8.10
N PHE A 143 -6.98 -12.09 6.86
CA PHE A 143 -6.34 -13.33 6.43
C PHE A 143 -5.02 -13.60 7.17
N ASN A 144 -4.25 -12.56 7.50
CA ASN A 144 -3.05 -12.67 8.32
C ASN A 144 -3.40 -13.11 9.75
N ALA A 145 -4.46 -12.58 10.36
CA ALA A 145 -4.93 -12.97 11.69
C ALA A 145 -5.38 -14.43 11.75
N VAL A 146 -6.02 -14.93 10.69
CA VAL A 146 -6.47 -16.33 10.57
C VAL A 146 -5.32 -17.29 10.19
N CYS A 147 -4.06 -16.78 10.11
CA CYS A 147 -2.88 -17.53 9.69
C CYS A 147 -2.99 -18.12 8.26
N ARG A 148 -3.72 -17.45 7.38
CA ARG A 148 -3.79 -17.77 5.94
C ARG A 148 -2.93 -16.81 5.12
N VAL A 149 -1.70 -16.65 5.54
CA VAL A 149 -0.74 -15.69 5.00
C VAL A 149 -0.40 -15.97 3.54
N THR A 150 -0.46 -17.24 3.13
CA THR A 150 -0.25 -17.65 1.73
C THR A 150 -1.29 -17.04 0.78
N VAL A 151 -2.51 -16.77 1.26
CA VAL A 151 -3.56 -16.14 0.44
C VAL A 151 -3.20 -14.67 0.16
N THR A 152 -2.76 -13.93 1.18
CA THR A 152 -2.33 -12.54 1.01
C THR A 152 -1.10 -12.45 0.12
N ALA A 153 -0.10 -13.31 0.32
CA ALA A 153 1.09 -13.36 -0.49
C ALA A 153 0.80 -13.68 -1.97
N ALA A 154 -0.07 -14.65 -2.25
CA ALA A 154 -0.47 -14.98 -3.61
C ALA A 154 -1.22 -13.81 -4.29
N CYS A 155 -2.08 -13.11 -3.54
CA CYS A 155 -2.74 -11.90 -4.03
C CYS A 155 -1.73 -10.78 -4.32
N ASP A 156 -0.71 -10.58 -3.47
CA ASP A 156 0.31 -9.55 -3.67
C ASP A 156 1.14 -9.83 -4.93
N VAL A 157 1.53 -11.09 -5.15
CA VAL A 157 2.21 -11.52 -6.39
C VAL A 157 1.34 -11.29 -7.62
N ALA A 158 0.08 -11.72 -7.57
CA ALA A 158 -0.84 -11.56 -8.69
C ALA A 158 -1.13 -10.08 -8.98
N GLU A 159 -1.31 -9.25 -7.95
CA GLU A 159 -1.47 -7.80 -8.07
C GLU A 159 -0.26 -7.17 -8.75
N PHE A 160 0.96 -7.51 -8.29
CA PHE A 160 2.20 -6.98 -8.86
C PHE A 160 2.35 -7.36 -10.34
N LEU A 161 2.16 -8.64 -10.67
CA LEU A 161 2.25 -9.11 -12.06
C LEU A 161 1.21 -8.46 -12.97
N LEU A 162 -0.02 -8.30 -12.48
CA LEU A 162 -1.08 -7.63 -13.22
C LEU A 162 -0.74 -6.16 -13.49
N ARG A 163 -0.29 -5.42 -12.45
CA ARG A 163 0.11 -4.01 -12.57
C ARG A 163 1.30 -3.85 -13.51
N ALA A 164 2.35 -4.66 -13.34
CA ALA A 164 3.53 -4.63 -14.20
C ALA A 164 3.19 -5.01 -15.65
N GLY A 165 2.34 -6.03 -15.86
CA GLY A 165 1.88 -6.45 -17.17
C GLY A 165 1.06 -5.39 -17.90
N ILE A 166 0.09 -4.77 -17.22
CA ILE A 166 -0.75 -3.70 -17.80
C ILE A 166 0.13 -2.49 -18.13
N LEU A 167 0.99 -2.04 -17.20
CA LEU A 167 1.85 -0.88 -17.42
C LEU A 167 2.81 -1.13 -18.59
N THR A 168 3.46 -2.30 -18.64
CA THR A 168 4.34 -2.68 -19.75
C THR A 168 3.56 -2.73 -21.07
N GLY A 169 2.39 -3.33 -21.08
CA GLY A 169 1.54 -3.43 -22.25
C GLY A 169 1.14 -2.05 -22.79
N LEU A 170 0.72 -1.13 -21.92
CA LEU A 170 0.35 0.24 -22.28
C LEU A 170 1.55 1.03 -22.84
N LEU A 171 2.71 0.93 -22.18
CA LEU A 171 3.94 1.60 -22.62
C LEU A 171 4.45 1.07 -23.98
N LEU A 172 4.30 -0.23 -24.25
CA LEU A 172 4.70 -0.82 -25.54
C LEU A 172 3.70 -0.48 -26.64
N TRP A 173 2.40 -0.46 -26.32
CA TRP A 173 1.35 -0.20 -27.32
C TRP A 173 1.32 1.26 -27.76
N ARG A 174 1.44 2.20 -26.81
CA ARG A 174 1.37 3.64 -27.11
C ARG A 174 2.70 4.21 -27.61
N GLY A 175 3.83 3.65 -27.17
CA GLY A 175 5.17 4.13 -27.53
C GLY A 175 5.51 5.55 -27.01
N ASP A 176 4.59 6.20 -26.30
CA ASP A 176 4.75 7.55 -25.79
C ASP A 176 5.39 7.52 -24.38
N THR A 177 6.43 8.31 -24.20
CA THR A 177 7.20 8.41 -22.94
C THR A 177 6.99 9.74 -22.21
N ARG A 178 5.96 10.52 -22.60
CA ARG A 178 5.63 11.77 -21.89
C ARG A 178 5.26 11.50 -20.44
N PRO A 179 5.79 12.26 -19.47
CA PRO A 179 5.56 12.04 -18.04
C PRO A 179 4.09 11.95 -17.66
N GLU A 180 3.25 12.77 -18.29
CA GLU A 180 1.80 12.83 -18.02
C GLU A 180 1.06 11.56 -18.41
N GLN A 181 1.42 10.99 -19.57
CA GLN A 181 0.79 9.75 -20.05
C GLN A 181 1.27 8.55 -19.26
N VAL A 182 2.57 8.50 -18.96
CA VAL A 182 3.15 7.44 -18.12
C VAL A 182 2.52 7.46 -16.72
N CYS A 183 2.29 8.65 -16.15
CA CYS A 183 1.59 8.77 -14.87
C CYS A 183 0.15 8.24 -14.95
N THR A 184 -0.59 8.58 -16.00
CA THR A 184 -1.95 8.08 -16.21
C THR A 184 -1.98 6.57 -16.40
N ASP A 185 -1.05 6.01 -17.19
CA ASP A 185 -0.93 4.58 -17.43
C ASP A 185 -0.55 3.82 -16.13
N LEU A 186 0.32 4.42 -15.30
CA LEU A 186 0.64 3.90 -13.98
C LEU A 186 -0.61 3.87 -13.09
N VAL A 187 -1.37 4.96 -13.03
CA VAL A 187 -2.59 5.02 -12.21
C VAL A 187 -3.64 4.03 -12.70
N CYS A 188 -3.82 3.87 -14.01
CA CYS A 188 -4.72 2.86 -14.57
C CYS A 188 -4.28 1.44 -14.18
N SER A 189 -2.98 1.14 -14.26
CA SER A 189 -2.46 -0.17 -13.84
C SER A 189 -2.66 -0.41 -12.34
N MET A 190 -2.45 0.62 -11.49
CA MET A 190 -2.74 0.57 -10.06
C MET A 190 -4.23 0.34 -9.80
N ALA A 191 -5.12 1.01 -10.53
CA ALA A 191 -6.57 0.85 -10.41
C ALA A 191 -7.00 -0.60 -10.70
N CYS A 192 -6.53 -1.17 -11.80
CA CYS A 192 -6.82 -2.56 -12.15
C CYS A 192 -6.29 -3.54 -11.10
N GLY A 193 -5.05 -3.33 -10.62
CA GLY A 193 -4.45 -4.17 -9.58
C GLY A 193 -5.22 -4.11 -8.25
N THR A 194 -5.52 -2.90 -7.77
CA THR A 194 -6.25 -2.70 -6.52
C THR A 194 -7.68 -3.26 -6.59
N LEU A 195 -8.37 -3.05 -7.73
CA LEU A 195 -9.70 -3.61 -7.95
C LEU A 195 -9.66 -5.15 -7.96
N PHE A 196 -8.70 -5.74 -8.67
CA PHE A 196 -8.49 -7.19 -8.71
C PHE A 196 -8.29 -7.74 -7.28
N THR A 197 -7.42 -7.13 -6.50
CA THR A 197 -7.13 -7.56 -5.13
C THR A 197 -8.35 -7.42 -4.22
N ALA A 198 -9.07 -6.28 -4.31
CA ALA A 198 -10.28 -6.05 -3.53
C ALA A 198 -11.36 -7.09 -3.82
N VAL A 199 -11.61 -7.38 -5.09
CA VAL A 199 -12.61 -8.38 -5.52
C VAL A 199 -12.18 -9.79 -5.09
N THR A 200 -10.94 -10.17 -5.37
CA THR A 200 -10.42 -11.51 -5.05
C THR A 200 -10.46 -11.76 -3.54
N LEU A 201 -9.97 -10.83 -2.72
CA LEU A 201 -9.99 -10.99 -1.26
C LEU A 201 -11.41 -11.00 -0.70
N THR A 202 -12.33 -10.21 -1.27
CA THR A 202 -13.74 -10.20 -0.86
C THR A 202 -14.40 -11.54 -1.17
N VAL A 203 -14.23 -12.08 -2.36
CA VAL A 203 -14.75 -13.40 -2.76
C VAL A 203 -14.19 -14.50 -1.86
N LEU A 204 -12.86 -14.51 -1.64
CA LEU A 204 -12.20 -15.47 -0.76
C LEU A 204 -12.66 -15.34 0.69
N TYR A 205 -12.95 -14.13 1.16
CA TYR A 205 -13.51 -13.92 2.50
C TYR A 205 -14.88 -14.59 2.64
N PHE A 206 -15.79 -14.38 1.69
CA PHE A 206 -17.12 -15.04 1.76
C PHE A 206 -17.05 -16.56 1.67
N GLN A 207 -16.08 -17.10 0.94
CA GLN A 207 -15.87 -18.55 0.82
C GLN A 207 -15.21 -19.18 2.06
N LYS A 208 -14.29 -18.44 2.72
CA LYS A 208 -13.39 -18.99 3.74
C LYS A 208 -13.55 -18.33 5.11
N ARG A 209 -14.63 -17.54 5.33
CA ARG A 209 -14.89 -16.88 6.61
C ARG A 209 -15.08 -17.90 7.74
N GLU A 210 -14.49 -17.59 8.89
CA GLU A 210 -14.73 -18.39 10.10
C GLU A 210 -16.18 -18.20 10.59
N PRO A 211 -16.85 -19.29 11.00
CA PRO A 211 -18.22 -19.22 11.53
C PRO A 211 -18.25 -18.38 12.81
N CYS A 212 -19.24 -17.51 12.91
CA CYS A 212 -19.41 -16.60 14.04
C CYS A 212 -20.44 -17.21 14.99
N GLY A 213 -19.98 -17.91 16.03
CA GLY A 213 -20.85 -18.55 17.03
C GLY A 213 -21.05 -17.78 18.33
N GLY A 214 -20.42 -16.60 18.48
CA GLY A 214 -20.37 -15.88 19.74
C GLY A 214 -20.74 -14.39 19.66
N THR A 215 -20.74 -13.75 20.84
CA THR A 215 -20.91 -12.30 20.98
C THR A 215 -19.56 -11.60 20.89
N CYS A 216 -19.45 -10.62 19.99
CA CYS A 216 -18.24 -9.80 19.91
C CYS A 216 -18.10 -8.94 21.18
N SER A 217 -16.98 -9.06 21.85
CA SER A 217 -16.67 -8.25 23.05
C SER A 217 -16.22 -6.83 22.70
N LEU A 218 -15.86 -6.56 21.43
CA LEU A 218 -15.34 -5.29 20.96
C LEU A 218 -16.47 -4.45 20.34
N SER A 219 -16.81 -3.33 20.99
CA SER A 219 -17.69 -2.31 20.43
C SER A 219 -16.95 -1.49 19.37
N LEU A 220 -17.68 -0.95 18.38
CA LEU A 220 -17.11 -0.06 17.35
C LEU A 220 -16.35 1.12 17.96
N TRP A 221 -16.90 1.76 19.00
CA TRP A 221 -16.25 2.86 19.68
C TRP A 221 -14.93 2.47 20.35
N ARG A 222 -14.90 1.30 20.95
CA ARG A 222 -13.67 0.75 21.55
C ARG A 222 -12.64 0.42 20.47
N TYR A 223 -13.09 -0.11 19.31
CA TYR A 223 -12.22 -0.33 18.14
C TYR A 223 -11.59 0.98 17.68
N ILE A 224 -12.38 2.04 17.47
CA ILE A 224 -11.91 3.37 17.05
C ILE A 224 -10.88 3.91 18.03
N ARG A 225 -11.20 3.88 19.33
CA ARG A 225 -10.30 4.39 20.38
C ARG A 225 -8.93 3.69 20.40
N LEU A 226 -8.89 2.42 20.08
CA LEU A 226 -7.66 1.64 20.01
C LEU A 226 -6.93 1.78 18.67
N ALA A 227 -7.67 1.99 17.58
CA ALA A 227 -7.13 2.15 16.24
C ALA A 227 -6.52 3.56 16.01
N VAL A 228 -7.09 4.61 16.60
CA VAL A 228 -6.64 6.00 16.41
C VAL A 228 -5.16 6.20 16.73
N PRO A 229 -4.59 5.75 17.87
CA PRO A 229 -3.16 5.92 18.13
C PRO A 229 -2.26 5.25 17.08
N VAL A 230 -2.67 4.06 16.61
CA VAL A 230 -1.96 3.32 15.56
C VAL A 230 -2.03 4.05 14.22
N ALA A 231 -3.21 4.59 13.89
CA ALA A 231 -3.42 5.40 12.70
C ALA A 231 -2.57 6.67 12.72
N VAL A 232 -2.56 7.40 13.84
CA VAL A 232 -1.76 8.63 14.01
C VAL A 232 -0.27 8.32 13.88
N GLY A 233 0.24 7.24 14.48
CA GLY A 233 1.62 6.82 14.33
C GLY A 233 1.98 6.53 12.88
N GLY A 234 1.12 5.81 12.14
CA GLY A 234 1.29 5.56 10.72
C GLY A 234 1.27 6.83 9.86
N CYS A 235 0.34 7.75 10.15
CA CYS A 235 0.26 9.04 9.47
C CYS A 235 1.51 9.90 9.69
N LEU A 236 2.04 9.94 10.91
CA LEU A 236 3.26 10.67 11.21
C LEU A 236 4.45 10.10 10.44
N THR A 237 4.62 8.77 10.44
CA THR A 237 5.69 8.11 9.67
C THR A 237 5.58 8.38 8.18
N ALA A 238 4.38 8.23 7.60
CA ALA A 238 4.14 8.51 6.19
C ALA A 238 4.35 9.99 5.86
N GLY A 239 3.92 10.90 6.73
CA GLY A 239 4.11 12.33 6.59
C GLY A 239 5.58 12.73 6.58
N LEU A 240 6.37 12.19 7.50
CA LEU A 240 7.82 12.42 7.54
C LEU A 240 8.53 11.87 6.29
N SER A 241 8.15 10.67 5.84
CA SER A 241 8.69 10.09 4.60
C SER A 241 8.37 10.97 3.39
N THR A 242 7.09 11.36 3.22
CA THR A 242 6.67 12.23 2.11
C THR A 242 7.35 13.59 2.14
N ALA A 243 7.52 14.18 3.34
CA ALA A 243 8.25 15.43 3.50
C ALA A 243 9.72 15.28 3.11
N ASN A 244 10.37 14.19 3.51
CA ASN A 244 11.73 13.88 3.12
C ASN A 244 11.88 13.77 1.59
N ASP A 245 10.99 13.01 0.94
CA ASP A 245 11.00 12.81 -0.51
C ASP A 245 10.77 14.12 -1.28
N ALA A 246 9.90 15.00 -0.77
CA ALA A 246 9.65 16.31 -1.36
C ALA A 246 10.81 17.29 -1.17
N LEU A 247 11.53 17.21 -0.05
CA LEU A 247 12.64 18.11 0.26
C LEU A 247 13.89 17.80 -0.60
N ILE A 248 14.14 16.55 -0.96
CA ILE A 248 15.34 16.16 -1.73
C ILE A 248 15.45 16.94 -3.06
N PRO A 249 14.47 16.94 -3.97
CA PRO A 249 14.61 17.71 -5.21
C PRO A 249 14.59 19.22 -4.99
N VAL A 250 13.95 19.73 -3.94
CA VAL A 250 13.96 21.16 -3.60
C VAL A 250 15.36 21.59 -3.17
N THR A 251 16.00 20.84 -2.28
CA THR A 251 17.37 21.15 -1.82
C THR A 251 18.40 21.04 -2.94
N LEU A 252 18.29 20.02 -3.81
CA LEU A 252 19.17 19.89 -4.98
C LEU A 252 19.12 21.12 -5.90
N ARG A 253 17.92 21.69 -6.09
CA ARG A 253 17.77 22.96 -6.85
C ARG A 253 18.43 24.14 -6.17
N GLN A 254 18.40 24.24 -4.85
CA GLN A 254 19.07 25.31 -4.10
C GLN A 254 20.59 25.28 -4.25
N PHE A 255 21.18 24.11 -4.50
CA PHE A 255 22.62 23.95 -4.78
C PHE A 255 23.02 24.18 -6.25
N GLY A 256 22.09 24.70 -7.08
CA GLY A 256 22.40 25.14 -8.46
C GLY A 256 22.04 24.11 -9.54
N ASP A 257 21.39 23.01 -9.20
CA ASP A 257 20.91 22.04 -10.18
C ASP A 257 19.67 22.56 -10.94
N SER A 258 19.57 22.20 -12.22
CA SER A 258 18.34 22.41 -12.98
C SER A 258 17.20 21.52 -12.45
N ALA A 259 15.96 21.96 -12.62
CA ALA A 259 14.78 21.20 -12.15
C ALA A 259 14.73 19.77 -12.70
N SER A 260 15.10 19.59 -13.98
CA SER A 260 15.14 18.28 -14.63
C SER A 260 16.26 17.38 -14.09
N ASN A 261 17.42 17.97 -13.76
CA ASN A 261 18.56 17.24 -13.22
C ASN A 261 18.31 16.81 -11.78
N ALA A 262 17.72 17.66 -10.96
CA ALA A 262 17.30 17.34 -9.58
C ALA A 262 16.30 16.18 -9.56
N LEU A 263 15.30 16.19 -10.44
CA LEU A 263 14.34 15.09 -10.58
C LEU A 263 14.99 13.81 -11.09
N ARG A 264 15.98 13.92 -11.99
CA ARG A 264 16.72 12.76 -12.48
C ARG A 264 17.56 12.11 -11.38
N GLN A 265 18.25 12.91 -10.57
CA GLN A 265 19.02 12.41 -9.42
C GLN A 265 18.09 11.75 -8.39
N PHE A 266 16.98 12.41 -8.04
CA PHE A 266 15.99 11.86 -7.14
C PHE A 266 15.39 10.56 -7.67
N GLY A 267 15.02 10.49 -8.96
CA GLY A 267 14.48 9.27 -9.57
C GLY A 267 15.48 8.12 -9.61
N THR A 268 16.79 8.39 -9.78
CA THR A 268 17.81 7.36 -9.67
C THR A 268 17.98 6.89 -8.22
N PHE A 269 17.95 7.83 -7.28
CA PHE A 269 18.06 7.54 -5.85
C PHE A 269 16.88 6.68 -5.37
N GLU A 270 15.65 7.11 -5.62
CA GLU A 270 14.43 6.44 -5.17
C GLU A 270 14.14 5.14 -5.94
N GLY A 271 14.39 5.14 -7.26
CA GLY A 271 14.09 3.98 -8.11
C GLY A 271 15.11 2.85 -8.04
N ILE A 272 16.36 3.14 -7.67
CA ILE A 272 17.44 2.15 -7.69
C ILE A 272 18.19 2.06 -6.36
N VAL A 273 18.66 3.20 -5.83
CA VAL A 273 19.56 3.20 -4.66
C VAL A 273 18.82 2.77 -3.39
N ILE A 274 17.68 3.37 -3.10
CA ILE A 274 16.86 3.06 -1.92
C ILE A 274 16.42 1.59 -1.89
N PRO A 275 15.80 1.03 -2.94
CA PRO A 275 15.42 -0.38 -2.94
C PRO A 275 16.60 -1.34 -2.72
N VAL A 276 17.76 -1.06 -3.32
CA VAL A 276 18.97 -1.89 -3.11
C VAL A 276 19.47 -1.78 -1.67
N LEU A 277 19.49 -0.57 -1.10
CA LEU A 277 19.96 -0.34 0.26
C LEU A 277 19.06 -0.99 1.32
N PHE A 278 17.74 -0.91 1.12
CA PHE A 278 16.76 -1.47 2.06
C PHE A 278 16.39 -2.93 1.81
N PHE A 279 16.92 -3.54 0.75
CA PHE A 279 16.68 -4.94 0.42
C PHE A 279 16.90 -5.92 1.61
N PRO A 280 17.97 -5.81 2.45
CA PRO A 280 18.12 -6.69 3.60
C PRO A 280 17.03 -6.52 4.67
N SER A 281 16.41 -5.34 4.79
CA SER A 281 15.35 -5.09 5.78
C SER A 281 14.03 -5.78 5.46
N THR A 282 13.82 -6.22 4.21
CA THR A 282 12.64 -6.98 3.77
C THR A 282 12.43 -8.25 4.60
N ILE A 283 13.52 -8.92 4.99
CA ILE A 283 13.46 -10.11 5.85
C ILE A 283 12.85 -9.78 7.22
N LEU A 284 13.26 -8.65 7.81
CA LEU A 284 12.74 -8.19 9.12
C LEU A 284 11.27 -7.78 9.02
N CYS A 285 10.87 -7.14 7.92
CA CYS A 285 9.48 -6.76 7.66
C CYS A 285 8.58 -7.99 7.51
N ALA A 286 9.01 -9.00 6.76
CA ALA A 286 8.28 -10.26 6.61
C ALA A 286 8.10 -10.99 7.94
N LEU A 287 9.15 -11.01 8.79
CA LEU A 287 9.10 -11.61 10.11
C LEU A 287 8.12 -10.89 11.04
N SER A 288 8.13 -9.55 11.05
CA SER A 288 7.22 -8.75 11.89
C SER A 288 5.75 -8.95 11.51
N GLY A 289 5.45 -9.07 10.23
CA GLY A 289 4.09 -9.32 9.72
C GLY A 289 3.46 -10.61 10.24
N ILE A 290 4.28 -11.61 10.58
CA ILE A 290 3.83 -12.90 11.12
C ILE A 290 3.85 -12.91 12.65
N LEU A 291 4.84 -12.27 13.28
CA LEU A 291 4.98 -12.25 14.72
C LEU A 291 3.87 -11.44 15.42
N ILE A 292 3.47 -10.32 14.85
CA ILE A 292 2.43 -9.44 15.42
C ILE A 292 1.13 -10.19 15.71
N PRO A 293 0.48 -10.88 14.74
CA PRO A 293 -0.75 -11.62 15.00
C PRO A 293 -0.55 -12.82 15.95
N GLU A 294 0.61 -13.47 15.95
CA GLU A 294 0.88 -14.60 16.84
C GLU A 294 1.05 -14.14 18.31
N VAL A 295 1.76 -13.01 18.52
CA VAL A 295 1.91 -12.43 19.86
C VAL A 295 0.57 -11.89 20.39
N ALA A 296 -0.22 -11.23 19.55
CA ALA A 296 -1.53 -10.70 19.92
C ALA A 296 -2.56 -11.80 20.28
N ARG A 297 -2.35 -13.03 19.80
CA ARG A 297 -3.22 -14.17 20.05
C ARG A 297 -2.95 -14.90 21.38
N ARG A 298 -1.78 -14.70 21.97
CA ARG A 298 -1.41 -15.25 23.29
C ARG A 298 -1.88 -14.35 24.41
#